data_9d1347cd7f6bfb5a845c0c93dfb37d8b
#
_entry.id   9d1347cd7f6bfb5a845c0c93dfb37d8b
#
_cell.length_a   1.000
_cell.length_b   1.000
_cell.length_c   1.000
_cell.angle_alpha   90.00
_cell.angle_beta   90.00
_cell.angle_gamma   90.00
#
_symmetry.space_group_name_H-M   'P 1'
#
loop_
_entity.id
_entity.type
_entity.pdbx_description
1 polymer ?
#
loop_
_entity_poly.entity_id
_entity_poly.type
_entity_poly.pdbx_seq_one_letter_code
_entity_poly.pdbx_strand_id
1 'polypeptide(L)'
;YGDKFLYSHHSSDPACKKLCNAFDLVRIHRFRDLDKDVLDESTPSKMPSYKAMMDFASGCDKVKILLLNEKQAQAGEDFASPDEDGGDDWKAKLQYQSRSTVLQNSVWNEMLILNNDPDFAGFAFNEMANRIQVTGEVPWDRPADNKFWRDADTAQLKALIDVRYVAFSDRNHNVSFTKVADDRRFHPVRNYLNSLPE
;
A
#
# COMPACT_ATOMS: atom_id res chain seq x y z
N TYR A 1 17.01 24.38 5.20
CA TYR A 1 17.89 23.23 5.04
C TYR A 1 17.18 22.15 4.20
N GLY A 2 17.20 22.33 2.85
CA GLY A 2 16.82 21.31 1.87
C GLY A 2 15.39 20.76 2.07
N ASP A 3 14.39 21.63 2.10
CA ASP A 3 12.95 21.34 2.18
C ASP A 3 12.46 20.28 3.20
N LYS A 4 13.40 19.62 3.91
CA LYS A 4 13.10 18.55 4.88
C LYS A 4 13.21 18.98 6.34
N PHE A 5 13.93 20.07 6.62
CA PHE A 5 14.19 20.53 7.99
C PHE A 5 13.94 22.02 8.17
N LEU A 6 13.42 22.37 9.34
CA LEU A 6 13.16 23.73 9.80
C LEU A 6 14.01 24.03 11.03
N TYR A 7 14.56 25.23 11.11
CA TYR A 7 15.28 25.73 12.27
C TYR A 7 14.71 27.07 12.71
N SER A 8 14.26 27.17 13.95
CA SER A 8 13.71 28.39 14.51
C SER A 8 14.73 29.15 15.34
N HIS A 9 14.89 30.46 15.11
CA HIS A 9 15.70 31.38 15.89
C HIS A 9 14.89 32.16 16.94
N HIS A 10 13.55 32.07 16.88
CA HIS A 10 12.68 32.88 17.72
C HIS A 10 12.58 32.30 19.14
N SER A 11 12.94 33.10 20.16
CA SER A 11 13.04 32.65 21.56
C SER A 11 11.72 32.19 22.16
N SER A 12 10.57 32.65 21.65
CA SER A 12 9.24 32.21 22.10
C SER A 12 8.76 30.92 21.44
N ASP A 13 9.47 30.43 20.42
CA ASP A 13 9.12 29.20 19.74
C ASP A 13 9.55 27.99 20.59
N PRO A 14 8.68 27.03 20.89
CA PRO A 14 9.04 25.79 21.58
C PRO A 14 10.14 24.98 20.88
N ALA A 15 10.29 25.14 19.55
CA ALA A 15 11.31 24.52 18.72
C ALA A 15 12.57 25.39 18.55
N CYS A 16 12.71 26.49 19.33
CA CYS A 16 13.84 27.40 19.24
C CYS A 16 15.18 26.67 19.35
N LYS A 17 16.12 26.99 18.45
CA LYS A 17 17.46 26.42 18.38
C LYS A 17 17.51 24.90 18.16
N LYS A 18 16.45 24.30 17.66
CA LYS A 18 16.40 22.88 17.28
C LYS A 18 16.21 22.73 15.78
N LEU A 19 16.96 21.81 15.20
CA LEU A 19 16.74 21.39 13.82
C LEU A 19 15.63 20.33 13.84
N CYS A 20 14.45 20.66 13.31
CA CYS A 20 13.27 19.83 13.37
C CYS A 20 12.82 19.42 11.96
N ASN A 21 12.49 18.17 11.77
CA ASN A 21 11.67 17.72 10.65
C ASN A 21 10.18 18.01 10.92
N ALA A 22 9.30 17.73 9.96
CA ALA A 22 7.86 17.98 10.10
C ALA A 22 7.25 17.23 11.30
N PHE A 23 7.68 15.98 11.54
CA PHE A 23 7.22 15.18 12.67
C PHE A 23 7.61 15.81 14.01
N ASP A 24 8.89 16.18 14.19
CA ASP A 24 9.37 16.80 15.41
C ASP A 24 8.75 18.16 15.66
N LEU A 25 8.53 18.94 14.59
CA LEU A 25 7.89 20.24 14.70
C LEU A 25 6.47 20.11 15.28
N VAL A 26 5.65 19.24 14.72
CA VAL A 26 4.28 18.99 15.22
C VAL A 26 4.31 18.39 16.62
N ARG A 27 5.22 17.45 16.90
CA ARG A 27 5.38 16.84 18.21
C ARG A 27 5.67 17.88 19.29
N ILE A 28 6.64 18.75 19.05
CA ILE A 28 7.07 19.78 20.01
C ILE A 28 5.94 20.79 20.26
N HIS A 29 5.25 21.24 19.21
CA HIS A 29 4.21 22.25 19.35
C HIS A 29 2.92 21.71 19.96
N ARG A 30 2.57 20.45 19.72
CA ARG A 30 1.28 19.88 20.10
C ARG A 30 1.34 18.99 21.35
N PHE A 31 2.44 18.29 21.56
CA PHE A 31 2.52 17.22 22.56
C PHE A 31 3.65 17.40 23.59
N ARG A 32 4.45 18.46 23.50
CA ARG A 32 5.57 18.73 24.41
C ARG A 32 5.17 18.69 25.89
N ASP A 33 3.97 19.14 26.20
CA ASP A 33 3.51 19.24 27.59
C ASP A 33 3.39 17.87 28.28
N LEU A 34 3.30 16.79 27.52
CA LEU A 34 3.30 15.42 28.03
C LEU A 34 4.66 14.97 28.59
N ASP A 35 5.74 15.68 28.23
CA ASP A 35 7.10 15.32 28.67
C ASP A 35 7.54 16.04 29.94
N LYS A 36 6.69 16.92 30.54
CA LYS A 36 7.09 17.78 31.67
C LYS A 36 7.52 17.02 32.92
N ASP A 37 6.98 15.82 33.13
CA ASP A 37 7.24 15.00 34.31
C ASP A 37 8.27 13.88 34.04
N VAL A 38 8.90 13.88 32.87
CA VAL A 38 9.90 12.88 32.51
C VAL A 38 11.28 13.35 32.98
N LEU A 39 11.78 12.71 34.05
CA LEU A 39 13.03 13.08 34.72
C LEU A 39 14.32 12.60 34.00
N ASP A 40 14.21 11.92 32.88
CA ASP A 40 15.38 11.33 32.23
C ASP A 40 15.47 11.73 30.75
N GLU A 41 16.70 12.00 30.30
CA GLU A 41 17.08 12.15 28.88
C GLU A 41 16.95 10.82 28.15
N SER A 42 15.80 10.18 28.27
CA SER A 42 15.48 8.95 27.56
C SER A 42 15.47 9.23 26.05
N THR A 43 15.85 8.24 25.28
CA THR A 43 15.81 8.28 23.81
C THR A 43 14.49 8.89 23.33
N PRO A 44 14.48 9.85 22.39
CA PRO A 44 13.28 10.56 21.95
C PRO A 44 12.07 9.64 21.66
N SER A 45 12.32 8.43 21.16
CA SER A 45 11.28 7.43 20.87
C SER A 45 10.54 6.87 22.10
N LYS A 46 11.10 7.05 23.31
CA LYS A 46 10.48 6.60 24.57
C LYS A 46 9.63 7.68 25.22
N MET A 47 9.72 8.92 24.74
CA MET A 47 9.01 10.07 25.31
C MET A 47 7.49 9.94 25.10
N PRO A 48 6.66 10.36 26.09
CA PRO A 48 5.21 10.40 25.96
C PRO A 48 4.74 11.22 24.75
N SER A 49 5.39 12.37 24.49
CA SER A 49 5.10 13.20 23.32
C SER A 49 5.34 12.46 22.00
N TYR A 50 6.37 11.62 21.93
CA TYR A 50 6.67 10.83 20.73
C TYR A 50 5.59 9.79 20.47
N LYS A 51 5.14 9.08 21.51
CA LYS A 51 4.05 8.10 21.40
C LYS A 51 2.74 8.77 20.96
N ALA A 52 2.41 9.91 21.57
CA ALA A 52 1.23 10.67 21.19
C ALA A 52 1.29 11.19 19.75
N MET A 53 2.47 11.61 19.30
CA MET A 53 2.68 12.01 17.89
C MET A 53 2.58 10.84 16.93
N MET A 54 3.10 9.66 17.29
CA MET A 54 2.94 8.43 16.48
C MET A 54 1.48 8.03 16.36
N ASP A 55 0.72 8.07 17.48
CA ASP A 55 -0.72 7.80 17.48
C ASP A 55 -1.48 8.81 16.59
N PHE A 56 -1.11 10.08 16.66
CA PHE A 56 -1.69 11.13 15.82
C PHE A 56 -1.38 10.92 14.33
N ALA A 57 -0.12 10.68 13.99
CA ALA A 57 0.32 10.46 12.60
C ALA A 57 -0.33 9.21 12.00
N SER A 58 -0.38 8.11 12.77
CA SER A 58 -1.04 6.86 12.33
C SER A 58 -2.56 6.98 12.20
N GLY A 59 -3.18 7.98 12.82
CA GLY A 59 -4.59 8.31 12.63
C GLY A 59 -4.87 9.16 11.39
N CYS A 60 -3.84 9.72 10.75
CA CYS A 60 -4.00 10.61 9.60
C CYS A 60 -3.94 9.83 8.28
N ASP A 61 -5.06 9.76 7.54
CA ASP A 61 -5.14 9.00 6.28
C ASP A 61 -4.18 9.53 5.21
N LYS A 62 -3.95 10.85 5.15
CA LYS A 62 -2.97 11.44 4.22
C LYS A 62 -1.54 10.95 4.50
N VAL A 63 -1.16 10.80 5.76
CA VAL A 63 0.16 10.26 6.15
C VAL A 63 0.28 8.80 5.75
N LYS A 64 -0.76 8.00 5.96
CA LYS A 64 -0.79 6.58 5.56
C LYS A 64 -0.63 6.42 4.05
N ILE A 65 -1.38 7.20 3.28
CA ILE A 65 -1.31 7.18 1.80
C ILE A 65 0.07 7.61 1.32
N LEU A 66 0.63 8.70 1.89
CA LEU A 66 1.97 9.17 1.53
C LEU A 66 3.03 8.08 1.77
N LEU A 67 3.05 7.47 2.94
CA LEU A 67 4.00 6.39 3.28
C LEU A 67 3.80 5.15 2.41
N LEU A 68 2.57 4.83 2.03
CA LEU A 68 2.29 3.76 1.11
C LEU A 68 2.83 4.06 -0.29
N ASN A 69 2.61 5.28 -0.78
CA ASN A 69 3.12 5.71 -2.09
C ASN A 69 4.66 5.76 -2.10
N GLU A 70 5.30 6.22 -1.03
CA GLU A 70 6.77 6.18 -0.89
C GLU A 70 7.30 4.73 -0.95
N LYS A 71 6.63 3.81 -0.28
CA LYS A 71 6.99 2.38 -0.31
C LYS A 71 6.83 1.79 -1.71
N GLN A 72 5.75 2.14 -2.41
CA GLN A 72 5.53 1.71 -3.79
C GLN A 72 6.57 2.28 -4.75
N ALA A 73 6.95 3.56 -4.60
CA ALA A 73 7.99 4.19 -5.40
C ALA A 73 9.36 3.52 -5.19
N GLN A 74 9.72 3.19 -3.94
CA GLN A 74 10.95 2.43 -3.65
C GLN A 74 10.93 1.03 -4.27
N ALA A 75 9.79 0.35 -4.24
CA ALA A 75 9.62 -0.93 -4.92
C ALA A 75 9.66 -0.79 -6.45
N GLY A 76 9.22 0.35 -6.98
CA GLY A 76 9.21 0.65 -8.43
C GLY A 76 10.59 0.97 -9.01
N GLU A 77 11.57 1.37 -8.20
CA GLU A 77 12.97 1.50 -8.64
C GLU A 77 13.58 0.13 -8.98
N ASP A 78 13.09 -0.94 -8.36
CA ASP A 78 13.50 -2.31 -8.64
C ASP A 78 12.61 -3.00 -9.72
N PHE A 79 11.41 -2.45 -9.98
CA PHE A 79 10.43 -2.97 -10.95
C PHE A 79 9.76 -1.77 -11.64
N ALA A 80 9.64 -1.77 -12.96
CA ALA A 80 9.14 -0.65 -13.78
C ALA A 80 7.96 0.12 -13.15
N SER A 81 8.04 1.45 -13.23
CA SER A 81 7.13 2.40 -12.54
C SER A 81 5.67 2.21 -12.92
N PRO A 82 4.74 2.25 -11.96
CA PRO A 82 3.32 2.38 -12.25
C PRO A 82 3.01 3.82 -12.71
N ASP A 83 2.16 3.93 -13.73
CA ASP A 83 1.61 5.22 -14.17
C ASP A 83 0.81 5.90 -13.04
N GLU A 84 1.04 7.20 -12.83
CA GLU A 84 0.53 8.00 -11.72
C GLU A 84 -0.99 8.34 -11.76
N ASP A 85 -1.79 7.75 -12.64
CA ASP A 85 -3.14 8.26 -12.98
C ASP A 85 -4.34 7.38 -12.58
N GLY A 86 -4.18 6.48 -11.64
CA GLY A 86 -5.31 5.79 -11.00
C GLY A 86 -5.72 6.48 -9.70
N GLY A 87 -6.91 7.08 -9.64
CA GLY A 87 -7.39 7.81 -8.47
C GLY A 87 -7.18 7.05 -7.15
N ASP A 88 -6.42 7.63 -6.24
CA ASP A 88 -5.97 7.05 -4.96
C ASP A 88 -7.08 6.82 -3.91
N ASP A 89 -8.33 7.09 -4.25
CA ASP A 89 -9.48 6.97 -3.34
C ASP A 89 -9.64 5.59 -2.68
N TRP A 90 -9.23 4.53 -3.37
CA TRP A 90 -9.30 3.18 -2.82
C TRP A 90 -8.25 2.93 -1.72
N LYS A 91 -7.09 3.61 -1.78
CA LYS A 91 -6.04 3.50 -0.77
C LYS A 91 -6.50 4.01 0.59
N ALA A 92 -7.41 4.98 0.63
CA ALA A 92 -8.02 5.47 1.85
C ALA A 92 -8.93 4.43 2.54
N LYS A 93 -9.40 3.41 1.80
CA LYS A 93 -10.23 2.32 2.32
C LYS A 93 -9.41 1.16 2.90
N LEU A 94 -8.08 1.17 2.73
CA LEU A 94 -7.20 0.16 3.28
C LEU A 94 -7.20 0.19 4.81
N GLN A 95 -7.24 -0.98 5.41
CA GLN A 95 -7.21 -1.15 6.86
C GLN A 95 -5.76 -1.27 7.35
N TYR A 96 -5.44 -0.53 8.41
CA TYR A 96 -4.14 -0.52 9.04
C TYR A 96 -4.18 -1.19 10.40
N GLN A 97 -3.03 -1.70 10.85
CA GLN A 97 -2.89 -2.21 12.21
C GLN A 97 -3.10 -1.07 13.20
N SER A 98 -3.64 -1.38 14.39
CA SER A 98 -3.91 -0.37 15.40
C SER A 98 -2.64 0.42 15.75
N ARG A 99 -2.75 1.74 15.74
CA ARG A 99 -1.65 2.67 16.02
C ARG A 99 -0.40 2.46 15.16
N SER A 100 -0.60 2.07 13.90
CA SER A 100 0.48 1.74 12.98
C SER A 100 0.15 2.26 11.57
N THR A 101 1.20 2.47 10.78
CA THR A 101 1.11 2.75 9.34
C THR A 101 1.26 1.48 8.50
N VAL A 102 1.37 0.31 9.14
CA VAL A 102 1.47 -0.98 8.46
C VAL A 102 0.08 -1.51 8.15
N LEU A 103 -0.12 -1.96 6.92
CA LEU A 103 -1.39 -2.56 6.50
C LEU A 103 -1.71 -3.83 7.29
N GLN A 104 -2.99 -4.07 7.53
CA GLN A 104 -3.44 -5.35 8.08
C GLN A 104 -3.28 -6.46 7.04
N ASN A 105 -2.76 -7.60 7.48
CA ASN A 105 -2.76 -8.84 6.72
C ASN A 105 -4.19 -9.43 6.70
N SER A 106 -5.04 -8.93 5.82
CA SER A 106 -6.45 -9.32 5.73
C SER A 106 -6.86 -9.56 4.27
N VAL A 107 -7.80 -10.49 4.08
CA VAL A 107 -8.42 -10.76 2.77
C VAL A 107 -9.04 -9.50 2.17
N TRP A 108 -9.63 -8.63 3.01
CA TRP A 108 -10.21 -7.36 2.58
C TRP A 108 -9.19 -6.46 1.89
N ASN A 109 -8.04 -6.22 2.55
CA ASN A 109 -6.99 -5.36 1.98
C ASN A 109 -6.44 -5.94 0.68
N GLU A 110 -6.17 -7.23 0.65
CA GLU A 110 -5.59 -7.86 -0.53
C GLU A 110 -6.57 -7.86 -1.71
N MET A 111 -7.87 -8.12 -1.48
CA MET A 111 -8.89 -8.00 -2.52
C MET A 111 -9.02 -6.56 -3.03
N LEU A 112 -8.92 -5.58 -2.14
CA LEU A 112 -8.96 -4.18 -2.52
C LEU A 112 -7.76 -3.81 -3.41
N ILE A 113 -6.56 -4.28 -3.06
CA ILE A 113 -5.35 -4.11 -3.85
C ILE A 113 -5.50 -4.78 -5.22
N LEU A 114 -5.86 -6.07 -5.25
CA LEU A 114 -6.01 -6.82 -6.49
C LEU A 114 -7.05 -6.22 -7.45
N ASN A 115 -8.09 -5.55 -6.92
CA ASN A 115 -9.13 -4.96 -7.74
C ASN A 115 -8.82 -3.53 -8.24
N ASN A 116 -7.90 -2.83 -7.61
CA ASN A 116 -7.68 -1.41 -7.91
C ASN A 116 -6.27 -1.10 -8.41
N ASP A 117 -5.27 -1.92 -8.12
CA ASP A 117 -3.93 -1.76 -8.69
C ASP A 117 -3.94 -2.30 -10.14
N PRO A 118 -3.67 -1.44 -11.14
CA PRO A 118 -3.74 -1.82 -12.56
C PRO A 118 -2.80 -2.97 -12.93
N ASP A 119 -1.64 -3.09 -12.28
CA ASP A 119 -0.68 -4.16 -12.53
C ASP A 119 -1.22 -5.55 -12.16
N PHE A 120 -2.28 -5.60 -11.37
CA PHE A 120 -2.93 -6.84 -10.93
C PHE A 120 -4.25 -7.12 -11.66
N ALA A 121 -4.57 -6.38 -12.72
CA ALA A 121 -5.80 -6.58 -13.48
C ALA A 121 -5.75 -7.74 -14.50
N GLY A 122 -4.56 -8.24 -14.80
CA GLY A 122 -4.27 -9.10 -15.94
C GLY A 122 -4.76 -10.55 -15.86
N PHE A 123 -5.70 -10.93 -15.00
CA PHE A 123 -6.19 -12.31 -14.89
C PHE A 123 -7.69 -12.39 -14.64
N ALA A 124 -8.31 -13.49 -15.08
CA ALA A 124 -9.74 -13.79 -14.90
C ALA A 124 -10.01 -15.30 -14.99
N PHE A 125 -11.12 -15.77 -14.44
CA PHE A 125 -11.54 -17.16 -14.56
C PHE A 125 -12.26 -17.39 -15.89
N ASN A 126 -11.73 -18.32 -16.72
CA ASN A 126 -12.33 -18.74 -17.97
C ASN A 126 -13.30 -19.90 -17.72
N GLU A 127 -14.61 -19.64 -17.88
CA GLU A 127 -15.67 -20.64 -17.63
C GLU A 127 -15.57 -21.84 -18.57
N MET A 128 -15.19 -21.63 -19.83
CA MET A 128 -15.07 -22.75 -20.79
C MET A 128 -13.90 -23.66 -20.48
N ALA A 129 -12.75 -23.08 -20.13
CA ALA A 129 -11.55 -23.83 -19.82
C ALA A 129 -11.54 -24.36 -18.37
N ASN A 130 -12.45 -23.87 -17.52
CA ASN A 130 -12.48 -24.11 -16.08
C ASN A 130 -11.14 -23.84 -15.41
N ARG A 131 -10.47 -22.75 -15.79
CA ARG A 131 -9.13 -22.36 -15.34
C ARG A 131 -8.96 -20.86 -15.36
N ILE A 132 -8.05 -20.35 -14.53
CA ILE A 132 -7.64 -18.94 -14.60
C ILE A 132 -6.80 -18.74 -15.88
N GLN A 133 -7.09 -17.67 -16.57
CA GLN A 133 -6.42 -17.24 -17.79
C GLN A 133 -5.86 -15.84 -17.60
N VAL A 134 -4.71 -15.57 -18.23
CA VAL A 134 -4.18 -14.22 -18.34
C VAL A 134 -4.96 -13.49 -19.43
N THR A 135 -5.56 -12.37 -19.06
CA THR A 135 -6.46 -11.57 -19.90
C THR A 135 -5.91 -10.20 -20.26
N GLY A 136 -4.79 -9.82 -19.63
CA GLY A 136 -4.12 -8.54 -19.83
C GLY A 136 -2.61 -8.65 -19.60
N GLU A 137 -1.94 -7.53 -19.53
CA GLU A 137 -0.52 -7.47 -19.21
C GLU A 137 -0.29 -7.84 -17.75
N VAL A 138 0.86 -8.43 -17.46
CA VAL A 138 1.36 -8.72 -16.13
C VAL A 138 2.80 -8.22 -16.01
N PRO A 139 3.22 -7.70 -14.85
CA PRO A 139 4.51 -7.03 -14.68
C PRO A 139 5.70 -8.00 -14.50
N TRP A 140 5.59 -9.21 -15.00
CA TRP A 140 6.67 -10.20 -15.00
C TRP A 140 6.73 -10.96 -16.31
N ASP A 141 7.92 -11.51 -16.61
CA ASP A 141 8.15 -12.30 -17.82
C ASP A 141 7.41 -13.63 -17.77
N ARG A 142 6.76 -13.97 -18.88
CA ARG A 142 6.08 -15.25 -19.08
C ARG A 142 6.15 -15.71 -20.53
N PRO A 143 6.09 -17.05 -20.77
CA PRO A 143 6.03 -17.58 -22.13
C PRO A 143 4.80 -17.06 -22.88
N ALA A 144 5.01 -16.49 -24.06
CA ALA A 144 3.97 -15.87 -24.88
C ALA A 144 2.90 -16.86 -25.40
N ASP A 145 3.25 -18.14 -25.54
CA ASP A 145 2.39 -19.20 -26.01
C ASP A 145 1.42 -19.75 -24.95
N ASN A 146 1.66 -19.47 -23.69
CA ASN A 146 0.83 -19.96 -22.59
C ASN A 146 -0.13 -18.88 -22.06
N LYS A 147 -1.39 -18.97 -22.45
CA LYS A 147 -2.45 -18.07 -22.00
C LYS A 147 -3.04 -18.40 -20.63
N PHE A 148 -2.79 -19.58 -20.08
CA PHE A 148 -3.31 -19.96 -18.78
C PHE A 148 -2.37 -19.56 -17.65
N TRP A 149 -2.97 -19.24 -16.51
CA TRP A 149 -2.27 -18.94 -15.29
C TRP A 149 -1.55 -20.16 -14.72
N ARG A 150 -0.33 -20.00 -14.24
CA ARG A 150 0.52 -21.06 -13.70
C ARG A 150 0.83 -20.79 -12.23
N ASP A 151 1.31 -21.78 -11.51
CA ASP A 151 1.77 -21.63 -10.13
C ASP A 151 2.91 -20.60 -10.01
N ALA A 152 3.79 -20.54 -11.03
CA ALA A 152 4.84 -19.53 -11.10
C ALA A 152 4.27 -18.10 -11.18
N ASP A 153 3.16 -17.90 -11.89
CA ASP A 153 2.50 -16.60 -11.98
C ASP A 153 1.88 -16.20 -10.63
N THR A 154 1.33 -17.17 -9.87
CA THR A 154 0.85 -16.94 -8.49
C THR A 154 1.98 -16.53 -7.56
N ALA A 155 3.13 -17.18 -7.65
CA ALA A 155 4.30 -16.85 -6.83
C ALA A 155 4.84 -15.45 -7.16
N GLN A 156 4.89 -15.07 -8.44
CA GLN A 156 5.31 -13.73 -8.86
C GLN A 156 4.33 -12.64 -8.41
N LEU A 157 3.03 -12.88 -8.57
CA LEU A 157 1.98 -11.97 -8.09
C LEU A 157 2.13 -11.73 -6.58
N LYS A 158 2.25 -12.82 -5.80
CA LYS A 158 2.40 -12.73 -4.36
C LYS A 158 3.66 -11.97 -3.98
N ALA A 159 4.81 -12.29 -4.57
CA ALA A 159 6.06 -11.60 -4.29
C ALA A 159 5.97 -10.10 -4.55
N LEU A 160 5.33 -9.71 -5.65
CA LEU A 160 5.15 -8.29 -6.00
C LEU A 160 4.22 -7.56 -5.01
N ILE A 161 3.12 -8.19 -4.61
CA ILE A 161 2.22 -7.64 -3.59
C ILE A 161 2.95 -7.48 -2.25
N ASP A 162 3.72 -8.49 -1.82
CA ASP A 162 4.44 -8.47 -0.55
C ASP A 162 5.49 -7.33 -0.50
N VAL A 163 6.16 -7.08 -1.62
CA VAL A 163 7.14 -5.99 -1.73
C VAL A 163 6.48 -4.62 -1.75
N ARG A 164 5.42 -4.44 -2.54
CA ARG A 164 4.76 -3.13 -2.72
C ARG A 164 3.88 -2.72 -1.54
N TYR A 165 3.28 -3.67 -0.86
CA TYR A 165 2.27 -3.42 0.18
C TYR A 165 2.69 -4.01 1.53
N VAL A 166 2.28 -5.25 1.79
CA VAL A 166 2.59 -6.00 3.02
C VAL A 166 2.59 -7.48 2.71
N ALA A 167 3.40 -8.25 3.43
CA ALA A 167 3.41 -9.70 3.30
C ALA A 167 2.06 -10.29 3.78
N PHE A 168 1.26 -10.77 2.84
CA PHE A 168 0.04 -11.50 3.13
C PHE A 168 0.35 -12.96 3.43
N SER A 169 -0.44 -13.57 4.33
CA SER A 169 -0.35 -15.02 4.55
C SER A 169 -0.78 -15.79 3.31
N ASP A 170 -0.22 -16.96 3.06
CA ASP A 170 -0.59 -17.79 1.91
C ASP A 170 -2.08 -18.13 1.91
N ARG A 171 -2.68 -18.30 3.09
CA ARG A 171 -4.13 -18.50 3.23
C ARG A 171 -4.93 -17.30 2.70
N ASN A 172 -4.58 -16.09 3.12
CA ASN A 172 -5.28 -14.88 2.69
C ASN A 172 -5.08 -14.68 1.19
N HIS A 173 -3.85 -14.83 0.70
CA HIS A 173 -3.53 -14.71 -0.71
C HIS A 173 -4.35 -15.69 -1.58
N ASN A 174 -4.40 -16.96 -1.22
CA ASN A 174 -5.18 -17.95 -1.97
C ASN A 174 -6.68 -17.61 -1.99
N VAL A 175 -7.23 -17.18 -0.86
CA VAL A 175 -8.66 -16.79 -0.77
C VAL A 175 -8.93 -15.56 -1.63
N SER A 176 -8.12 -14.51 -1.50
CA SER A 176 -8.28 -13.24 -2.22
C SER A 176 -8.11 -13.44 -3.72
N PHE A 177 -7.05 -14.10 -4.14
CA PHE A 177 -6.75 -14.38 -5.54
C PHE A 177 -7.86 -15.18 -6.22
N THR A 178 -8.27 -16.28 -5.58
CA THR A 178 -9.35 -17.14 -6.13
C THR A 178 -10.65 -16.37 -6.28
N LYS A 179 -11.00 -15.58 -5.25
CA LYS A 179 -12.24 -14.81 -5.27
C LYS A 179 -12.21 -13.71 -6.32
N VAL A 180 -11.12 -12.96 -6.45
CA VAL A 180 -10.99 -11.92 -7.48
C VAL A 180 -10.99 -12.51 -8.88
N ALA A 181 -10.32 -13.65 -9.09
CA ALA A 181 -10.37 -14.36 -10.38
C ALA A 181 -11.81 -14.77 -10.74
N ASP A 182 -12.56 -15.25 -9.74
CA ASP A 182 -13.97 -15.67 -9.89
C ASP A 182 -14.90 -14.47 -10.15
N ASP A 183 -14.72 -13.36 -9.46
CA ASP A 183 -15.46 -12.11 -9.68
C ASP A 183 -15.22 -11.54 -11.09
N ARG A 184 -14.05 -11.79 -11.68
CA ARG A 184 -13.67 -11.43 -13.06
C ARG A 184 -13.96 -12.53 -14.08
N ARG A 185 -14.81 -13.52 -13.75
CA ARG A 185 -15.08 -14.64 -14.66
C ARG A 185 -15.64 -14.19 -15.99
N PHE A 186 -15.31 -14.90 -17.03
CA PHE A 186 -15.81 -14.64 -18.38
C PHE A 186 -16.04 -15.93 -19.16
N HIS A 187 -16.96 -15.85 -20.13
CA HIS A 187 -17.24 -16.94 -21.05
C HIS A 187 -16.84 -16.52 -22.47
N PRO A 188 -15.74 -17.02 -23.04
CA PRO A 188 -15.19 -16.52 -24.31
C PRO A 188 -16.20 -16.47 -25.46
N VAL A 189 -16.99 -17.53 -25.65
CA VAL A 189 -17.99 -17.60 -26.73
C VAL A 189 -19.13 -16.62 -26.50
N ARG A 190 -19.65 -16.51 -25.25
CA ARG A 190 -20.73 -15.57 -24.94
C ARG A 190 -20.26 -14.13 -25.14
N ASN A 191 -19.06 -13.80 -24.69
CA ASN A 191 -18.50 -12.47 -24.88
C ASN A 191 -18.30 -12.16 -26.37
N TYR A 192 -17.80 -13.12 -27.16
CA TYR A 192 -17.69 -12.94 -28.60
C TYR A 192 -19.06 -12.72 -29.26
N LEU A 193 -20.05 -13.54 -28.98
CA LEU A 193 -21.39 -13.35 -29.53
C LEU A 193 -22.02 -12.01 -29.18
N ASN A 194 -21.82 -11.55 -27.95
CA ASN A 194 -22.32 -10.24 -27.48
C ASN A 194 -21.57 -9.04 -28.10
N SER A 195 -20.39 -9.26 -28.67
CA SER A 195 -19.61 -8.23 -29.35
C SER A 195 -19.91 -8.09 -30.84
N LEU A 196 -20.71 -9.00 -31.41
CA LEU A 196 -21.14 -8.91 -32.82
C LEU A 196 -22.18 -7.79 -32.97
N PRO A 197 -22.07 -6.98 -34.04
CA PRO A 197 -23.09 -5.99 -34.37
C PRO A 197 -24.44 -6.69 -34.66
N GLU A 198 -25.55 -6.07 -34.25
CA GLU A 198 -26.90 -6.49 -34.58
C GLU A 198 -27.20 -6.39 -36.08
#